data_8cd9a99353d3e42625e8e561e0e9ee77
#
_entry.id   8cd9a99353d3e42625e8e561e0e9ee77
#
_cell.length_a   1.000
_cell.length_b   1.000
_cell.length_c   1.000
_cell.angle_alpha   90.00
_cell.angle_beta   90.00
_cell.angle_gamma   90.00
#
_symmetry.space_group_name_H-M   'P 1'
#
loop_
_entity.id
_entity.type
_entity.pdbx_description
1 polymer ?
#
loop_
_entity_poly.entity_id
_entity_poly.type
_entity_poly.pdbx_seq_one_letter_code
_entity_poly.pdbx_strand_id
1 'polypeptide(L)'
;MPGLRMAYRIWGPADGRPLVALHGGTGSGESWAALAAALRATTRTYAPDLRGYGATGPADAYSLELVRDDVRGLLDALALTRVTVLGHSSGAVAAHLLARASPDRVAALVLVEPPPPVPLGLRLPPRPAGPLPYDWAAREAVVAELNAPPPTWWEELTEITAPTLVVAGGPASHLPQHELARMAARIPAARLVTVEAGHAVPAARPAELATVVRDFLAALPG
;
A
#
# COMPACT_ATOMS: atom_id res chain seq x y z
N MET A 1 7.90 -10.06 -21.61
CA MET A 1 7.61 -8.65 -21.96
C MET A 1 8.67 -7.78 -21.31
N PRO A 2 9.14 -6.68 -21.91
CA PRO A 2 9.99 -5.74 -21.19
C PRO A 2 9.19 -5.22 -19.99
N GLY A 3 9.79 -5.26 -18.79
CA GLY A 3 9.14 -4.81 -17.58
C GLY A 3 8.85 -3.31 -17.59
N LEU A 4 7.89 -2.86 -16.79
CA LEU A 4 7.59 -1.46 -16.60
C LEU A 4 8.83 -0.74 -16.03
N ARG A 5 9.21 0.40 -16.62
CA ARG A 5 10.24 1.28 -16.07
C ARG A 5 9.64 2.06 -14.91
N MET A 6 9.91 1.63 -13.70
CA MET A 6 9.34 2.22 -12.49
C MET A 6 10.28 3.28 -11.89
N ALA A 7 9.78 4.50 -11.72
CA ALA A 7 10.46 5.53 -10.95
C ALA A 7 10.24 5.28 -9.45
N TYR A 8 11.26 5.53 -8.61
CA TYR A 8 11.14 5.38 -7.17
C TYR A 8 12.07 6.34 -6.42
N ARG A 9 11.74 6.58 -5.16
CA ARG A 9 12.56 7.37 -4.22
C ARG A 9 13.13 6.46 -3.15
N ILE A 10 14.28 6.87 -2.60
CA ILE A 10 14.93 6.16 -1.51
C ILE A 10 15.25 7.15 -0.38
N TRP A 11 14.95 6.74 0.86
CA TRP A 11 15.34 7.45 2.07
C TRP A 11 15.93 6.46 3.10
N GLY A 12 16.76 6.99 3.98
CA GLY A 12 17.40 6.23 5.05
C GLY A 12 18.76 5.63 4.67
N PRO A 13 19.45 5.04 5.64
CA PRO A 13 20.80 4.51 5.47
C PRO A 13 20.83 3.26 4.59
N ALA A 14 21.99 2.98 4.00
CA ALA A 14 22.12 1.86 3.05
C ALA A 14 21.93 0.48 3.72
N ASP A 15 22.28 0.39 4.99
CA ASP A 15 22.15 -0.81 5.84
C ASP A 15 20.83 -0.85 6.64
N GLY A 16 19.94 0.13 6.45
CA GLY A 16 18.62 0.14 7.08
C GLY A 16 17.73 -1.02 6.63
N ARG A 17 16.83 -1.46 7.50
CA ARG A 17 15.84 -2.51 7.17
C ARG A 17 15.01 -2.07 5.97
N PRO A 18 14.90 -2.90 4.91
CA PRO A 18 14.18 -2.51 3.70
C PRO A 18 12.68 -2.43 3.94
N LEU A 19 12.09 -1.30 3.55
CA LEU A 19 10.66 -1.05 3.55
C LEU A 19 10.24 -0.52 2.18
N VAL A 20 9.26 -1.17 1.56
CA VAL A 20 8.66 -0.71 0.30
C VAL A 20 7.31 -0.07 0.60
N ALA A 21 7.13 1.21 0.21
CA ALA A 21 5.95 2.00 0.55
C ALA A 21 5.13 2.34 -0.70
N LEU A 22 3.91 1.80 -0.78
CA LEU A 22 3.01 1.87 -1.92
C LEU A 22 1.91 2.92 -1.66
N HIS A 23 1.85 3.94 -2.50
CA HIS A 23 0.89 5.05 -2.36
C HIS A 23 -0.53 4.66 -2.81
N GLY A 24 -1.52 5.47 -2.42
CA GLY A 24 -2.91 5.33 -2.87
C GLY A 24 -3.19 6.01 -4.21
N GLY A 25 -4.42 5.92 -4.67
CA GLY A 25 -4.88 6.24 -6.03
C GLY A 25 -4.78 7.69 -6.51
N THR A 26 -4.18 8.62 -5.76
CA THR A 26 -3.88 10.00 -6.21
C THR A 26 -2.49 10.45 -5.74
N GLY A 27 -1.73 9.54 -5.15
CA GLY A 27 -0.41 9.81 -4.60
C GLY A 27 0.72 9.56 -5.59
N SER A 28 1.92 9.62 -5.05
CA SER A 28 3.17 9.21 -5.67
C SER A 28 4.09 8.69 -4.57
N GLY A 29 5.28 8.22 -4.89
CA GLY A 29 6.30 7.87 -3.89
C GLY A 29 6.59 9.01 -2.91
N GLU A 30 6.44 10.26 -3.32
CA GLU A 30 6.63 11.45 -2.46
C GLU A 30 5.67 11.50 -1.28
N SER A 31 4.51 10.89 -1.37
CA SER A 31 3.53 10.81 -0.26
C SER A 31 4.11 10.20 1.02
N TRP A 32 5.22 9.50 0.91
CA TRP A 32 5.88 8.81 2.01
C TRP A 32 7.06 9.57 2.63
N ALA A 33 7.41 10.77 2.14
CA ALA A 33 8.59 11.52 2.59
C ALA A 33 8.59 11.77 4.11
N ALA A 34 7.46 12.19 4.69
CA ALA A 34 7.34 12.45 6.13
C ALA A 34 7.52 11.17 6.97
N LEU A 35 6.88 10.07 6.58
CA LEU A 35 7.03 8.76 7.23
C LEU A 35 8.49 8.27 7.12
N ALA A 36 9.06 8.33 5.93
CA ALA A 36 10.43 7.88 5.68
C ALA A 36 11.44 8.70 6.51
N ALA A 37 11.25 10.02 6.62
CA ALA A 37 12.07 10.87 7.46
C ALA A 37 11.99 10.46 8.95
N ALA A 38 10.80 10.11 9.44
CA ALA A 38 10.61 9.68 10.82
C ALA A 38 11.18 8.28 11.12
N LEU A 39 11.29 7.41 10.11
CA LEU A 39 11.83 6.04 10.24
C LEU A 39 13.31 5.92 9.84
N ARG A 40 13.93 6.99 9.35
CA ARG A 40 15.26 6.99 8.72
C ARG A 40 16.40 6.43 9.57
N ALA A 41 16.24 6.37 10.90
CA ALA A 41 17.32 5.88 11.78
C ALA A 41 17.57 4.37 11.64
N THR A 42 16.55 3.60 11.23
CA THR A 42 16.60 2.14 11.21
C THR A 42 16.09 1.52 9.91
N THR A 43 15.49 2.34 9.04
CA THR A 43 14.74 1.85 7.88
C THR A 43 15.25 2.50 6.60
N ARG A 44 15.47 1.68 5.58
CA ARG A 44 15.69 2.13 4.21
C ARG A 44 14.37 2.01 3.44
N THR A 45 13.74 3.14 3.18
CA THR A 45 12.44 3.21 2.51
C THR A 45 12.60 3.36 1.01
N TYR A 46 11.96 2.48 0.25
CA TYR A 46 11.80 2.53 -1.20
C TYR A 46 10.36 2.86 -1.53
N ALA A 47 10.10 3.97 -2.18
CA ALA A 47 8.75 4.42 -2.50
C ALA A 47 8.59 4.61 -4.02
N PRO A 48 8.07 3.61 -4.74
CA PRO A 48 7.82 3.71 -6.16
C PRO A 48 6.65 4.65 -6.45
N ASP A 49 6.72 5.30 -7.61
CA ASP A 49 5.55 5.81 -8.31
C ASP A 49 4.91 4.61 -9.02
N LEU A 50 3.71 4.21 -8.62
CA LEU A 50 3.03 3.03 -9.17
C LEU A 50 2.67 3.24 -10.65
N ARG A 51 2.35 2.14 -11.37
CA ARG A 51 1.95 2.21 -12.79
C ARG A 51 0.82 3.21 -13.00
N GLY A 52 0.96 4.10 -13.97
CA GLY A 52 0.03 5.18 -14.24
C GLY A 52 0.21 6.43 -13.39
N TYR A 53 1.21 6.48 -12.50
CA TYR A 53 1.41 7.60 -11.56
C TYR A 53 2.81 8.19 -11.65
N GLY A 54 2.91 9.49 -11.32
CA GLY A 54 4.16 10.22 -11.17
C GLY A 54 5.10 10.04 -12.36
N ALA A 55 6.38 9.82 -12.08
CA ALA A 55 7.42 9.69 -13.11
C ALA A 55 7.48 8.28 -13.76
N THR A 56 6.73 7.30 -13.25
CA THR A 56 6.52 6.01 -13.93
C THR A 56 5.64 6.19 -15.16
N GLY A 57 4.66 7.09 -15.09
CA GLY A 57 3.82 7.44 -16.23
C GLY A 57 2.80 6.38 -16.63
N PRO A 58 2.15 6.57 -17.79
CA PRO A 58 1.13 5.68 -18.34
C PRO A 58 1.65 4.28 -18.67
N ALA A 59 0.73 3.30 -18.64
CA ALA A 59 0.97 1.92 -19.05
C ALA A 59 -0.19 1.41 -19.92
N ASP A 60 0.04 0.28 -20.61
CA ASP A 60 -0.95 -0.29 -21.54
C ASP A 60 -2.18 -0.88 -20.83
N ALA A 61 -2.04 -1.27 -19.56
CA ALA A 61 -3.10 -1.88 -18.76
C ALA A 61 -2.93 -1.56 -17.28
N TYR A 62 -4.07 -1.56 -16.56
CA TYR A 62 -4.15 -1.26 -15.14
C TYR A 62 -4.98 -2.29 -14.40
N SER A 63 -4.41 -2.89 -13.36
CA SER A 63 -5.09 -3.67 -12.33
C SER A 63 -4.24 -3.71 -11.06
N LEU A 64 -4.82 -4.10 -9.95
CA LEU A 64 -4.10 -4.21 -8.67
C LEU A 64 -3.14 -5.40 -8.67
N GLU A 65 -3.45 -6.46 -9.43
CA GLU A 65 -2.53 -7.58 -9.66
C GLU A 65 -1.32 -7.15 -10.49
N LEU A 66 -1.50 -6.31 -11.50
CA LEU A 66 -0.39 -5.76 -12.27
C LEU A 66 0.49 -4.86 -11.39
N VAL A 67 -0.08 -4.07 -10.49
CA VAL A 67 0.70 -3.31 -9.49
C VAL A 67 1.51 -4.25 -8.60
N ARG A 68 0.89 -5.33 -8.09
CA ARG A 68 1.60 -6.38 -7.34
C ARG A 68 2.79 -6.94 -8.11
N ASP A 69 2.61 -7.25 -9.39
CA ASP A 69 3.66 -7.84 -10.23
C ASP A 69 4.79 -6.83 -10.52
N ASP A 70 4.47 -5.56 -10.71
CA ASP A 70 5.47 -4.49 -10.83
C ASP A 70 6.31 -4.35 -9.55
N VAL A 71 5.65 -4.40 -8.38
CA VAL A 71 6.37 -4.33 -7.09
C VAL A 71 7.28 -5.55 -6.94
N ARG A 72 6.82 -6.75 -7.29
CA ARG A 72 7.66 -7.95 -7.29
C ARG A 72 8.88 -7.78 -8.21
N GLY A 73 8.67 -7.27 -9.44
CA GLY A 73 9.75 -6.95 -10.36
C GLY A 73 10.74 -5.90 -9.82
N LEU A 74 10.24 -4.91 -9.08
CA LEU A 74 11.08 -3.93 -8.39
C LEU A 74 11.95 -4.59 -7.30
N LEU A 75 11.37 -5.51 -6.50
CA LEU A 75 12.14 -6.26 -5.51
C LEU A 75 13.27 -7.05 -6.17
N ASP A 76 13.00 -7.70 -7.30
CA ASP A 76 14.00 -8.47 -8.05
C ASP A 76 15.10 -7.59 -8.62
N ALA A 77 14.74 -6.46 -9.25
CA ALA A 77 15.67 -5.51 -9.83
C ALA A 77 16.60 -4.86 -8.79
N LEU A 78 16.13 -4.70 -7.56
CA LEU A 78 16.88 -4.13 -6.44
C LEU A 78 17.57 -5.19 -5.55
N ALA A 79 17.46 -6.46 -5.90
CA ALA A 79 17.96 -7.60 -5.11
C ALA A 79 17.46 -7.58 -3.64
N LEU A 80 16.23 -7.08 -3.42
CA LEU A 80 15.60 -7.05 -2.11
C LEU A 80 14.94 -8.40 -1.84
N THR A 81 15.52 -9.23 -1.02
CA THR A 81 15.06 -10.62 -0.82
C THR A 81 13.84 -10.71 0.09
N ARG A 82 13.81 -9.92 1.18
CA ARG A 82 12.72 -9.92 2.15
C ARG A 82 12.52 -8.54 2.75
N VAL A 83 11.34 -7.95 2.60
CA VAL A 83 11.06 -6.55 2.92
C VAL A 83 9.83 -6.39 3.81
N THR A 84 9.75 -5.28 4.54
CA THR A 84 8.47 -4.78 5.01
C THR A 84 7.75 -4.12 3.84
N VAL A 85 6.48 -4.48 3.62
CA VAL A 85 5.64 -3.81 2.62
C VAL A 85 4.60 -2.96 3.36
N LEU A 86 4.56 -1.68 3.03
CA LEU A 86 3.59 -0.74 3.56
C LEU A 86 2.76 -0.20 2.40
N GLY A 87 1.44 -0.23 2.51
CA GLY A 87 0.56 0.31 1.49
C GLY A 87 -0.54 1.18 2.08
N HIS A 88 -0.96 2.21 1.34
CA HIS A 88 -2.11 3.05 1.66
C HIS A 88 -3.20 2.87 0.61
N SER A 89 -4.46 2.72 1.04
CA SER A 89 -5.61 2.64 0.13
C SER A 89 -5.41 1.54 -0.93
N SER A 90 -5.52 1.83 -2.23
CA SER A 90 -5.25 0.88 -3.32
C SER A 90 -3.84 0.27 -3.26
N GLY A 91 -2.84 1.03 -2.79
CA GLY A 91 -1.50 0.49 -2.52
C GLY A 91 -1.50 -0.57 -1.41
N ALA A 92 -2.42 -0.49 -0.44
CA ALA A 92 -2.58 -1.52 0.58
C ALA A 92 -3.19 -2.81 0.00
N VAL A 93 -4.07 -2.70 -1.00
CA VAL A 93 -4.57 -3.88 -1.73
C VAL A 93 -3.43 -4.56 -2.48
N ALA A 94 -2.63 -3.82 -3.25
CA ALA A 94 -1.46 -4.37 -3.93
C ALA A 94 -0.46 -5.02 -2.93
N ALA A 95 -0.29 -4.42 -1.74
CA ALA A 95 0.58 -4.95 -0.69
C ALA A 95 0.10 -6.30 -0.15
N HIS A 96 -1.19 -6.47 0.16
CA HIS A 96 -1.69 -7.76 0.64
C HIS A 96 -1.71 -8.82 -0.47
N LEU A 97 -1.99 -8.44 -1.73
CA LEU A 97 -1.88 -9.34 -2.88
C LEU A 97 -0.42 -9.84 -3.05
N LEU A 98 0.58 -8.97 -2.83
CA LEU A 98 1.98 -9.36 -2.86
C LEU A 98 2.34 -10.29 -1.71
N ALA A 99 1.89 -9.99 -0.49
CA ALA A 99 2.17 -10.81 0.69
C ALA A 99 1.61 -12.23 0.54
N ARG A 100 0.46 -12.38 -0.10
CA ARG A 100 -0.12 -13.67 -0.43
C ARG A 100 0.65 -14.40 -1.54
N ALA A 101 0.90 -13.70 -2.66
CA ALA A 101 1.51 -14.31 -3.84
C ALA A 101 3.00 -14.64 -3.67
N SER A 102 3.69 -13.98 -2.74
CA SER A 102 5.12 -14.10 -2.50
C SER A 102 5.44 -13.97 -1.01
N PRO A 103 4.96 -14.92 -0.17
CA PRO A 103 5.07 -14.82 1.30
C PRO A 103 6.52 -14.82 1.79
N ASP A 104 7.44 -15.47 1.09
CA ASP A 104 8.87 -15.48 1.35
C ASP A 104 9.54 -14.11 1.15
N ARG A 105 8.93 -13.24 0.33
CA ARG A 105 9.44 -11.89 0.03
C ARG A 105 8.98 -10.83 1.03
N VAL A 106 7.97 -11.13 1.87
CA VAL A 106 7.35 -10.17 2.80
C VAL A 106 7.66 -10.55 4.23
N ALA A 107 8.51 -9.75 4.88
CA ALA A 107 8.89 -9.92 6.29
C ALA A 107 7.79 -9.44 7.23
N ALA A 108 7.11 -8.36 6.87
CA ALA A 108 6.01 -7.76 7.61
C ALA A 108 5.13 -6.93 6.66
N LEU A 109 3.86 -6.75 7.02
CA LEU A 109 2.88 -6.04 6.22
C LEU A 109 2.24 -4.91 7.03
N VAL A 110 2.17 -3.71 6.45
CA VAL A 110 1.46 -2.56 7.02
C VAL A 110 0.41 -2.08 6.04
N LEU A 111 -0.84 -2.19 6.40
CA LEU A 111 -2.00 -1.81 5.59
C LEU A 111 -2.66 -0.58 6.19
N VAL A 112 -2.47 0.59 5.56
CA VAL A 112 -3.05 1.85 6.01
C VAL A 112 -4.34 2.11 5.24
N GLU A 113 -5.47 2.13 5.94
CA GLU A 113 -6.78 2.33 5.33
C GLU A 113 -7.00 1.42 4.10
N PRO A 114 -6.77 0.09 4.25
CA PRO A 114 -6.98 -0.84 3.15
C PRO A 114 -8.46 -0.89 2.78
N PRO A 115 -8.81 -0.73 1.49
CA PRO A 115 -10.15 -1.06 1.03
C PRO A 115 -10.48 -2.52 1.33
N PRO A 116 -11.52 -2.81 2.15
CA PRO A 116 -11.93 -4.19 2.38
C PRO A 116 -12.49 -4.81 1.09
N PRO A 117 -12.34 -6.13 0.87
CA PRO A 117 -12.79 -6.78 -0.36
C PRO A 117 -14.30 -6.99 -0.40
N VAL A 118 -15.02 -5.88 -0.35
CA VAL A 118 -16.47 -5.78 -0.54
C VAL A 118 -16.77 -4.66 -1.54
N PRO A 119 -17.90 -4.71 -2.29
CA PRO A 119 -18.27 -3.61 -3.18
C PRO A 119 -18.39 -2.29 -2.42
N LEU A 120 -17.55 -1.30 -2.76
CA LEU A 120 -17.48 -0.04 -2.02
C LEU A 120 -18.40 1.05 -2.55
N GLY A 121 -18.94 0.92 -3.77
CA GLY A 121 -19.79 1.93 -4.38
C GLY A 121 -19.09 3.28 -4.62
N LEU A 122 -17.78 3.27 -4.80
CA LEU A 122 -16.97 4.46 -5.04
C LEU A 122 -17.38 5.13 -6.35
N ARG A 123 -17.45 6.46 -6.35
CA ARG A 123 -17.72 7.25 -7.54
C ARG A 123 -16.55 8.19 -7.83
N LEU A 124 -16.09 8.17 -9.07
CA LEU A 124 -15.15 9.18 -9.53
C LEU A 124 -15.89 10.47 -9.88
N PRO A 125 -15.32 11.64 -9.55
CA PRO A 125 -15.79 12.89 -10.12
C PRO A 125 -15.55 12.90 -11.64
N PRO A 126 -16.13 13.82 -12.39
CA PRO A 126 -15.74 14.04 -13.78
C PRO A 126 -14.21 14.23 -13.89
N ARG A 127 -13.63 13.69 -14.96
CA ARG A 127 -12.19 13.88 -15.20
C ARG A 127 -11.85 15.38 -15.19
N PRO A 128 -10.91 15.83 -14.35
CA PRO A 128 -10.48 17.22 -14.35
C PRO A 128 -9.89 17.62 -15.71
N ALA A 129 -10.10 18.88 -16.12
CA ALA A 129 -9.47 19.42 -17.32
C ALA A 129 -7.96 19.61 -17.11
N GLY A 130 -7.17 19.45 -18.19
CA GLY A 130 -5.73 19.66 -18.19
C GLY A 130 -4.89 18.44 -17.74
N PRO A 131 -3.57 18.64 -17.59
CA PRO A 131 -2.65 17.59 -17.23
C PRO A 131 -2.85 17.15 -15.77
N LEU A 132 -2.80 15.84 -15.53
CA LEU A 132 -2.87 15.24 -14.20
C LEU A 132 -1.52 14.61 -13.84
N PRO A 133 -1.16 14.50 -12.55
CA PRO A 133 0.06 13.81 -12.12
C PRO A 133 -0.07 12.28 -12.20
N TYR A 134 -1.13 11.79 -12.82
CA TYR A 134 -1.42 10.36 -13.03
C TYR A 134 -2.28 10.17 -14.29
N ASP A 135 -2.25 8.96 -14.84
CA ASP A 135 -3.17 8.56 -15.90
C ASP A 135 -4.57 8.34 -15.32
N TRP A 136 -5.56 9.00 -15.90
CA TRP A 136 -6.96 8.87 -15.45
C TRP A 136 -7.48 7.44 -15.61
N ALA A 137 -7.06 6.72 -16.65
CA ALA A 137 -7.43 5.33 -16.86
C ALA A 137 -6.96 4.41 -15.73
N ALA A 138 -5.79 4.68 -15.13
CA ALA A 138 -5.34 3.96 -13.94
C ALA A 138 -6.30 4.12 -12.77
N ARG A 139 -6.80 5.34 -12.57
CA ARG A 139 -7.75 5.65 -11.50
C ARG A 139 -9.12 5.00 -11.74
N GLU A 140 -9.59 5.01 -12.99
CA GLU A 140 -10.85 4.34 -13.39
C GLU A 140 -10.78 2.83 -13.14
N ALA A 141 -9.69 2.19 -13.56
CA ALA A 141 -9.48 0.75 -13.37
C ALA A 141 -9.45 0.37 -11.89
N VAL A 142 -8.68 1.09 -11.07
CA VAL A 142 -8.63 0.84 -9.62
C VAL A 142 -9.99 0.99 -8.96
N VAL A 143 -10.76 2.04 -9.29
CA VAL A 143 -12.10 2.23 -8.71
C VAL A 143 -13.07 1.14 -9.18
N ALA A 144 -12.97 0.69 -10.42
CA ALA A 144 -13.78 -0.41 -10.92
C ALA A 144 -13.51 -1.71 -10.14
N GLU A 145 -12.24 -2.06 -9.91
CA GLU A 145 -11.88 -3.24 -9.11
C GLU A 145 -12.35 -3.13 -7.65
N LEU A 146 -12.19 -1.98 -7.01
CA LEU A 146 -12.65 -1.76 -5.63
C LEU A 146 -14.18 -1.79 -5.50
N ASN A 147 -14.92 -1.52 -6.58
CA ASN A 147 -16.36 -1.63 -6.62
C ASN A 147 -16.86 -3.04 -6.94
N ALA A 148 -16.02 -3.88 -7.52
CA ALA A 148 -16.31 -5.26 -7.87
C ALA A 148 -15.10 -6.16 -7.56
N PRO A 149 -14.65 -6.22 -6.29
CA PRO A 149 -13.49 -7.03 -5.93
C PRO A 149 -13.78 -8.51 -6.21
N PRO A 150 -12.77 -9.28 -6.66
CA PRO A 150 -12.91 -10.73 -6.80
C PRO A 150 -13.35 -11.34 -5.46
N PRO A 151 -14.36 -12.23 -5.44
CA PRO A 151 -14.83 -12.88 -4.21
C PRO A 151 -13.73 -13.64 -3.48
N THR A 152 -12.73 -14.14 -4.21
CA THR A 152 -11.59 -14.88 -3.68
C THR A 152 -10.72 -14.01 -2.76
N TRP A 153 -10.64 -12.70 -2.97
CA TRP A 153 -9.80 -11.82 -2.13
C TRP A 153 -10.14 -11.90 -0.65
N TRP A 154 -11.41 -12.11 -0.31
CA TRP A 154 -11.83 -12.27 1.07
C TRP A 154 -11.28 -13.54 1.72
N GLU A 155 -11.34 -14.66 1.00
CA GLU A 155 -10.81 -15.94 1.46
C GLU A 155 -9.28 -15.92 1.50
N GLU A 156 -8.66 -15.33 0.51
CA GLU A 156 -7.21 -15.21 0.34
C GLU A 156 -6.52 -14.43 1.47
N LEU A 157 -7.23 -13.60 2.24
CA LEU A 157 -6.68 -12.92 3.43
C LEU A 157 -6.16 -13.93 4.48
N THR A 158 -6.74 -15.12 4.55
CA THR A 158 -6.28 -16.17 5.47
C THR A 158 -4.94 -16.77 5.11
N GLU A 159 -4.48 -16.58 3.88
CA GLU A 159 -3.20 -17.08 3.36
C GLU A 159 -2.02 -16.16 3.69
N ILE A 160 -2.29 -14.96 4.22
CA ILE A 160 -1.24 -14.00 4.59
C ILE A 160 -0.57 -14.48 5.88
N THR A 161 0.68 -14.91 5.77
CA THR A 161 1.49 -15.42 6.89
C THR A 161 2.35 -14.36 7.56
N ALA A 162 2.60 -13.24 6.88
CA ALA A 162 3.42 -12.15 7.41
C ALA A 162 2.73 -11.47 8.61
N PRO A 163 3.46 -11.16 9.68
CA PRO A 163 2.96 -10.26 10.73
C PRO A 163 2.39 -9.00 10.11
N THR A 164 1.15 -8.66 10.45
CA THR A 164 0.41 -7.60 9.77
C THR A 164 -0.09 -6.54 10.75
N LEU A 165 0.15 -5.27 10.42
CA LEU A 165 -0.48 -4.12 11.06
C LEU A 165 -1.52 -3.53 10.12
N VAL A 166 -2.77 -3.46 10.58
CA VAL A 166 -3.84 -2.74 9.89
C VAL A 166 -4.08 -1.42 10.62
N VAL A 167 -4.01 -0.30 9.89
CA VAL A 167 -4.25 1.04 10.43
C VAL A 167 -5.56 1.56 9.87
N ALA A 168 -6.53 1.72 10.74
CA ALA A 168 -7.85 2.29 10.45
C ALA A 168 -7.83 3.82 10.63
N GLY A 169 -8.58 4.55 9.81
CA GLY A 169 -8.68 6.03 9.86
C GLY A 169 -9.77 6.56 10.80
N GLY A 170 -10.55 5.66 11.41
CA GLY A 170 -11.66 6.01 12.28
C GLY A 170 -12.92 6.47 11.54
N PRO A 171 -13.91 6.98 12.27
CA PRO A 171 -15.25 7.24 11.74
C PRO A 171 -15.32 8.34 10.68
N ALA A 172 -14.28 9.16 10.56
CA ALA A 172 -14.18 10.17 9.50
C ALA A 172 -13.74 9.58 8.14
N SER A 173 -13.38 8.31 8.08
CA SER A 173 -13.06 7.62 6.82
C SER A 173 -14.33 7.31 6.02
N HIS A 174 -14.22 7.40 4.69
CA HIS A 174 -15.30 6.97 3.79
C HIS A 174 -15.33 5.44 3.59
N LEU A 175 -14.29 4.72 4.04
CA LEU A 175 -14.30 3.26 4.01
C LEU A 175 -15.13 2.69 5.18
N PRO A 176 -15.86 1.59 4.98
CA PRO A 176 -16.66 0.97 6.03
C PRO A 176 -15.74 0.34 7.11
N GLN A 177 -15.54 1.06 8.22
CA GLN A 177 -14.57 0.69 9.25
C GLN A 177 -14.86 -0.67 9.89
N HIS A 178 -16.14 -1.08 9.95
CA HIS A 178 -16.50 -2.42 10.44
C HIS A 178 -16.04 -3.54 9.49
N GLU A 179 -16.07 -3.32 8.17
CA GLU A 179 -15.56 -4.27 7.19
C GLU A 179 -14.02 -4.31 7.21
N LEU A 180 -13.38 -3.16 7.45
CA LEU A 180 -11.93 -3.08 7.65
C LEU A 180 -11.51 -3.86 8.90
N ALA A 181 -12.27 -3.76 10.00
CA ALA A 181 -12.03 -4.56 11.19
C ALA A 181 -12.24 -6.07 10.94
N ARG A 182 -13.27 -6.46 10.17
CA ARG A 182 -13.48 -7.84 9.73
C ARG A 182 -12.31 -8.34 8.86
N MET A 183 -11.82 -7.50 7.94
CA MET A 183 -10.63 -7.81 7.13
C MET A 183 -9.41 -8.07 8.01
N ALA A 184 -9.15 -7.20 8.99
CA ALA A 184 -8.05 -7.39 9.94
C ALA A 184 -8.20 -8.71 10.74
N ALA A 185 -9.40 -9.03 11.20
CA ALA A 185 -9.67 -10.27 11.93
C ALA A 185 -9.52 -11.54 11.06
N ARG A 186 -9.55 -11.41 9.73
CA ARG A 186 -9.38 -12.52 8.79
C ARG A 186 -7.91 -12.88 8.56
N ILE A 187 -7.00 -11.94 8.75
CA ILE A 187 -5.56 -12.15 8.58
C ILE A 187 -4.99 -12.76 9.87
N PRO A 188 -4.40 -13.96 9.86
CA PRO A 188 -4.07 -14.72 11.08
C PRO A 188 -3.15 -13.99 12.07
N ALA A 189 -2.18 -13.23 11.57
CA ALA A 189 -1.19 -12.52 12.39
C ALA A 189 -1.39 -10.98 12.33
N ALA A 190 -2.64 -10.52 12.21
CA ALA A 190 -2.92 -9.10 12.13
C ALA A 190 -3.25 -8.46 13.49
N ARG A 191 -2.83 -7.20 13.62
CA ARG A 191 -3.20 -6.27 14.68
C ARG A 191 -3.87 -5.05 14.06
N LEU A 192 -5.02 -4.63 14.58
CA LEU A 192 -5.72 -3.41 14.17
C LEU A 192 -5.41 -2.28 15.15
N VAL A 193 -5.08 -1.10 14.60
CA VAL A 193 -4.91 0.16 15.34
C VAL A 193 -5.69 1.25 14.62
N THR A 194 -6.33 2.15 15.36
CA THR A 194 -7.01 3.32 14.80
C THR A 194 -6.16 4.57 14.98
N VAL A 195 -5.97 5.32 13.90
CA VAL A 195 -5.41 6.68 13.87
C VAL A 195 -6.49 7.61 13.34
N GLU A 196 -7.06 8.41 14.21
CA GLU A 196 -8.21 9.30 13.93
C GLU A 196 -7.85 10.38 12.89
N ALA A 197 -7.95 10.06 11.61
CA ALA A 197 -7.51 10.92 10.50
C ALA A 197 -8.39 10.84 9.25
N GLY A 198 -9.44 10.02 9.28
CA GLY A 198 -10.16 9.63 8.06
C GLY A 198 -9.27 8.84 7.11
N HIS A 199 -9.62 8.82 5.83
CA HIS A 199 -8.89 8.01 4.84
C HIS A 199 -7.44 8.49 4.59
N ALA A 200 -7.14 9.76 4.79
CA ALA A 200 -5.85 10.36 4.46
C ALA A 200 -4.81 10.26 5.60
N VAL A 201 -4.78 9.16 6.35
CA VAL A 201 -3.87 8.96 7.50
C VAL A 201 -2.43 9.38 7.23
N PRO A 202 -1.77 9.01 6.11
CA PRO A 202 -0.37 9.37 5.86
C PRO A 202 -0.14 10.88 5.73
N ALA A 203 -1.12 11.62 5.22
CA ALA A 203 -1.04 13.07 5.04
C ALA A 203 -1.49 13.85 6.29
N ALA A 204 -2.57 13.38 6.95
CA ALA A 204 -3.19 14.09 8.06
C ALA A 204 -2.47 13.85 9.40
N ARG A 205 -1.90 12.67 9.62
CA ARG A 205 -1.26 12.26 10.87
C ARG A 205 0.07 11.51 10.63
N PRO A 206 1.03 12.08 9.89
CA PRO A 206 2.26 11.37 9.52
C PRO A 206 3.12 10.97 10.73
N ALA A 207 3.18 11.80 11.77
CA ALA A 207 3.95 11.51 12.97
C ALA A 207 3.34 10.38 13.80
N GLU A 208 2.01 10.35 13.94
CA GLU A 208 1.30 9.30 14.65
C GLU A 208 1.40 7.96 13.90
N LEU A 209 1.21 7.98 12.57
CA LEU A 209 1.44 6.83 11.73
C LEU A 209 2.88 6.29 11.89
N ALA A 210 3.88 7.18 11.87
CA ALA A 210 5.28 6.78 12.03
C ALA A 210 5.54 6.13 13.40
N THR A 211 4.91 6.60 14.46
CA THR A 211 5.00 6.00 15.79
C THR A 211 4.41 4.60 15.80
N VAL A 212 3.19 4.44 15.29
CA VAL A 212 2.50 3.14 15.22
C VAL A 212 3.29 2.13 14.38
N VAL A 213 3.83 2.56 13.25
CA VAL A 213 4.66 1.69 12.37
C VAL A 213 5.97 1.32 13.06
N ARG A 214 6.64 2.26 13.71
CA ARG A 214 7.90 2.01 14.44
C ARG A 214 7.71 0.99 15.55
N ASP A 215 6.67 1.17 16.37
CA ASP A 215 6.35 0.28 17.48
C ASP A 215 6.02 -1.13 16.99
N PHE A 216 5.30 -1.24 15.88
CA PHE A 216 5.03 -2.51 15.23
C PHE A 216 6.33 -3.18 14.77
N LEU A 217 7.19 -2.46 14.04
CA LEU A 217 8.44 -3.01 13.51
C LEU A 217 9.44 -3.39 14.63
N ALA A 218 9.43 -2.66 15.75
CA ALA A 218 10.27 -2.96 16.91
C ALA A 218 9.82 -4.22 17.68
N ALA A 219 8.54 -4.56 17.58
CA ALA A 219 7.97 -5.77 18.23
C ALA A 219 8.15 -7.05 17.39
N LEU A 220 8.64 -6.95 16.15
CA LEU A 220 8.88 -8.11 15.30
C LEU A 220 10.14 -8.86 15.75
N PRO A 221 10.14 -10.20 15.68
CA PRO A 221 11.36 -10.97 15.90
C PRO A 221 12.45 -10.56 14.90
N GLY A 222 13.69 -10.49 15.35
CA GLY A 222 14.86 -10.14 14.55
C GLY A 222 15.19 -11.16 13.48
#